data_13e44607f0d481bb7b08b41b87b4d53a
#
_entry.id   13e44607f0d481bb7b08b41b87b4d53a
#
_cell.length_a   1.000
_cell.length_b   1.000
_cell.length_c   1.000
_cell.angle_alpha   90.00
_cell.angle_beta   90.00
_cell.angle_gamma   90.00
#
_symmetry.space_group_name_H-M   'P 1'
#
loop_
_entity.id
_entity.type
_entity.pdbx_description
1 polymer ?
#
loop_
_entity_poly.entity_id
_entity_poly.type
_entity_poly.pdbx_seq_one_letter_code
_entity_poly.pdbx_strand_id
1 'polypeptide(L)'
;MKLLIVDDEELTRTGLISSIDLDSLGITEILQADDGVNGLEMARLYKPEIILCDVRMPRMTGIAMLERLEKFLPDSIPIFMSGYSDKEYLKAAIKLKAINYI
;
A
#
# COMPACT_ATOMS: atom_id res chain seq x y z
N MET A 1 9.77 7.88 -1.84
CA MET A 1 9.05 6.91 -0.98
C MET A 1 8.61 5.70 -1.78
N LYS A 2 8.50 4.57 -1.13
CA LYS A 2 8.01 3.32 -1.73
C LYS A 2 6.56 3.10 -1.37
N LEU A 3 5.75 2.70 -2.34
CA LEU A 3 4.35 2.34 -2.16
C LEU A 3 4.18 0.85 -2.47
N LEU A 4 3.61 0.10 -1.55
CA LEU A 4 3.21 -1.30 -1.80
C LEU A 4 1.71 -1.34 -1.98
N ILE A 5 1.25 -1.94 -3.08
CA ILE A 5 -0.16 -2.16 -3.37
C ILE A 5 -0.45 -3.65 -3.29
N VAL A 6 -1.34 -4.05 -2.39
CA VAL A 6 -1.71 -5.44 -2.17
C VAL A 6 -3.19 -5.62 -2.52
N ASP A 7 -3.45 -6.34 -3.60
CA ASP A 7 -4.80 -6.60 -4.09
C ASP A 7 -4.73 -7.85 -4.98
N ASP A 8 -5.70 -8.74 -4.86
CA ASP A 8 -5.74 -9.98 -5.66
C ASP A 8 -6.13 -9.75 -7.12
N GLU A 9 -6.63 -8.57 -7.46
CA GLU A 9 -7.02 -8.22 -8.82
C GLU A 9 -5.97 -7.33 -9.50
N GLU A 10 -5.32 -7.87 -10.52
CA GLU A 10 -4.30 -7.13 -11.27
C GLU A 10 -4.85 -5.85 -11.89
N LEU A 11 -6.06 -5.91 -12.43
CA LEU A 11 -6.67 -4.74 -13.08
C LEU A 11 -6.92 -3.61 -12.08
N THR A 12 -7.26 -3.94 -10.84
CA THR A 12 -7.43 -2.93 -9.79
C THR A 12 -6.10 -2.27 -9.48
N ARG A 13 -5.03 -3.05 -9.35
CA ARG A 13 -3.69 -2.50 -9.08
C ARG A 13 -3.22 -1.59 -10.21
N THR A 14 -3.29 -2.07 -11.45
CA THR A 14 -2.82 -1.29 -12.61
C THR A 14 -3.67 -0.06 -12.86
N GLY A 15 -4.98 -0.16 -12.65
CA GLY A 15 -5.89 0.98 -12.77
C GLY A 15 -5.58 2.06 -11.75
N LEU A 16 -5.27 1.69 -10.52
CA LEU A 16 -4.90 2.63 -9.47
C LEU A 16 -3.58 3.33 -9.81
N ILE A 17 -2.58 2.57 -10.22
CA ILE A 17 -1.27 3.11 -10.57
C ILE A 17 -1.39 4.13 -11.73
N SER A 18 -2.18 3.82 -12.75
CA SER A 18 -2.33 4.70 -13.91
C SER A 18 -3.21 5.91 -13.65
N SER A 19 -4.06 5.89 -12.61
CA SER A 19 -5.01 6.97 -12.33
C SER A 19 -4.49 8.04 -11.38
N ILE A 20 -3.34 7.84 -10.75
CA ILE A 20 -2.75 8.78 -9.80
C ILE A 20 -1.34 9.13 -10.27
N ASP A 21 -1.03 10.42 -10.26
CA ASP A 21 0.34 10.88 -10.54
C ASP A 21 1.19 10.69 -9.28
N LEU A 22 1.63 9.44 -9.07
CA LEU A 22 2.40 9.07 -7.89
C LEU A 22 3.78 9.74 -7.87
N ASP A 23 4.34 9.99 -9.03
CA ASP A 23 5.64 10.65 -9.17
C ASP A 23 5.62 12.05 -8.56
N SER A 24 4.58 12.83 -8.87
CA SER A 24 4.44 14.18 -8.32
C SER A 24 4.16 14.17 -6.82
N LEU A 25 3.72 13.04 -6.26
CA LEU A 25 3.47 12.87 -4.84
C LEU A 25 4.72 12.35 -4.08
N GLY A 26 5.83 12.14 -4.78
CA GLY A 26 7.08 11.70 -4.18
C GLY A 26 7.24 10.18 -4.10
N ILE A 27 6.40 9.41 -4.80
CA ILE A 27 6.55 7.96 -4.88
C ILE A 27 7.58 7.65 -5.97
N THR A 28 8.67 7.03 -5.57
CA THR A 28 9.79 6.69 -6.47
C THR A 28 9.79 5.22 -6.87
N GLU A 29 9.11 4.37 -6.10
CA GLU A 29 9.05 2.94 -6.36
C GLU A 29 7.68 2.41 -5.99
N ILE A 30 7.08 1.63 -6.89
CA ILE A 30 5.78 1.01 -6.70
C ILE A 30 5.98 -0.49 -6.69
N LEU A 31 5.55 -1.14 -5.60
CA LEU A 31 5.63 -2.57 -5.41
C LEU A 31 4.22 -3.14 -5.46
N GLN A 32 4.05 -4.33 -5.97
CA GLN A 32 2.75 -4.98 -6.08
C GLN A 32 2.79 -6.38 -5.50
N ALA A 33 1.70 -6.77 -4.84
CA ALA A 33 1.50 -8.12 -4.36
C ALA A 33 0.05 -8.51 -4.59
N ASP A 34 -0.19 -9.80 -4.82
CA ASP A 34 -1.51 -10.33 -5.17
C ASP A 34 -2.27 -10.95 -3.99
N ASP A 35 -1.64 -11.08 -2.84
CA ASP A 35 -2.30 -11.55 -1.62
C ASP A 35 -1.51 -11.11 -0.38
N GLY A 36 -2.08 -11.42 0.80
CA GLY A 36 -1.49 -11.00 2.07
C GLY A 36 -0.16 -11.67 2.38
N VAL A 37 0.05 -12.90 1.93
CA VAL A 37 1.32 -13.61 2.15
C VAL A 37 2.43 -12.97 1.34
N ASN A 38 2.18 -12.72 0.05
CA ASN A 38 3.15 -12.04 -0.82
C ASN A 38 3.35 -10.60 -0.40
N GLY A 39 2.27 -9.93 0.05
CA GLY A 39 2.36 -8.57 0.58
C GLY A 39 3.26 -8.48 1.79
N LEU A 40 3.14 -9.42 2.72
CA LEU A 40 4.00 -9.48 3.90
C LEU A 40 5.46 -9.66 3.51
N GLU A 41 5.74 -10.55 2.56
CA GLU A 41 7.10 -10.80 2.08
C GLU A 41 7.70 -9.57 1.40
N MET A 42 6.93 -8.91 0.52
CA MET A 42 7.38 -7.69 -0.14
C MET A 42 7.64 -6.57 0.85
N ALA A 43 6.80 -6.43 1.85
CA ALA A 43 6.98 -5.41 2.88
C ALA A 43 8.23 -5.65 3.72
N ARG A 44 8.52 -6.91 4.03
CA ARG A 44 9.75 -7.27 4.77
C ARG A 44 11.00 -6.92 3.98
N LEU A 45 10.99 -7.21 2.68
CA LEU A 45 12.17 -7.02 1.82
C LEU A 45 12.41 -5.54 1.50
N TYR A 46 11.37 -4.81 1.19
CA TYR A 46 11.51 -3.45 0.64
C TYR A 46 11.15 -2.34 1.61
N LYS A 47 10.49 -2.64 2.70
CA LYS A 47 10.13 -1.68 3.77
C LYS A 47 9.45 -0.41 3.22
N PRO A 48 8.28 -0.57 2.55
CA PRO A 48 7.58 0.58 1.98
C PRO A 48 7.08 1.53 3.05
N GLU A 49 7.05 2.82 2.77
CA GLU A 49 6.51 3.83 3.67
C GLU A 49 4.98 3.79 3.70
N ILE A 50 4.35 3.41 2.58
CA ILE A 50 2.89 3.35 2.47
C ILE A 50 2.50 1.98 1.95
N ILE A 51 1.49 1.38 2.57
CA ILE A 51 0.94 0.08 2.15
C ILE A 51 -0.54 0.28 1.88
N LEU A 52 -0.94 0.13 0.63
CA LEU A 52 -2.33 0.17 0.21
C LEU A 52 -2.82 -1.26 0.03
N CYS A 53 -3.84 -1.65 0.77
CA CYS A 53 -4.22 -3.04 0.93
C CYS A 53 -5.72 -3.23 0.83
N ASP A 54 -6.15 -4.23 0.05
CA ASP A 54 -7.54 -4.67 0.05
C ASP A 54 -7.82 -5.43 1.36
N VAL A 55 -9.00 -5.23 1.91
CA VAL A 55 -9.43 -5.93 3.13
C VAL A 55 -9.62 -7.42 2.86
N ARG A 56 -10.15 -7.77 1.70
CA ARG A 56 -10.48 -9.16 1.34
C ARG A 56 -9.47 -9.72 0.35
N MET A 57 -8.64 -10.64 0.82
CA MET A 57 -7.67 -11.32 -0.02
C MET A 57 -7.61 -12.80 0.31
N PRO A 58 -7.28 -13.68 -0.67
CA PRO A 58 -7.07 -15.10 -0.38
C PRO A 58 -5.84 -15.29 0.48
N ARG A 59 -5.78 -16.41 1.18
CA ARG A 59 -4.70 -16.88 2.06
C ARG A 59 -4.50 -16.05 3.32
N MET A 60 -4.52 -14.72 3.24
CA MET A 60 -4.34 -13.87 4.39
C MET A 60 -5.10 -12.56 4.17
N THR A 61 -5.97 -12.18 5.10
CA THR A 61 -6.70 -10.90 5.00
C THR A 61 -5.75 -9.72 5.16
N GLY A 62 -6.17 -8.56 4.63
CA GLY A 62 -5.38 -7.33 4.80
C GLY A 62 -5.16 -6.96 6.25
N ILE A 63 -6.17 -7.18 7.11
CA ILE A 63 -6.05 -6.90 8.54
C ILE A 63 -4.99 -7.80 9.18
N ALA A 64 -5.02 -9.11 8.90
CA ALA A 64 -4.04 -10.04 9.45
C ALA A 64 -2.63 -9.72 8.97
N MET A 65 -2.47 -9.33 7.71
CA MET A 65 -1.19 -8.91 7.16
C MET A 65 -0.64 -7.69 7.91
N LEU A 66 -1.47 -6.68 8.13
CA LEU A 66 -1.04 -5.45 8.78
C LEU A 66 -0.72 -5.65 10.25
N GLU A 67 -1.44 -6.53 10.95
CA GLU A 67 -1.11 -6.89 12.33
C GLU A 67 0.30 -7.48 12.45
N ARG A 68 0.69 -8.29 11.47
CA ARG A 68 2.04 -8.86 11.45
C ARG A 68 3.10 -7.82 11.09
N LEU A 69 2.77 -6.92 10.15
CA LEU A 69 3.70 -5.87 9.72
C LEU A 69 3.99 -4.86 10.82
N GLU A 70 3.02 -4.56 11.67
CA GLU A 70 3.18 -3.59 12.75
C GLU A 70 4.36 -3.90 13.65
N LYS A 71 4.71 -5.18 13.79
CA LYS A 71 5.82 -5.61 14.65
C LYS A 71 7.19 -5.22 14.12
N PHE A 72 7.36 -5.09 12.81
CA PHE A 72 8.67 -4.78 12.22
C PHE A 72 8.66 -3.57 11.27
N LEU A 73 7.50 -3.01 10.97
CA LEU A 73 7.37 -1.78 10.17
C LEU A 73 6.39 -0.81 10.83
N PRO A 74 6.66 -0.38 12.07
CA PRO A 74 5.69 0.47 12.78
C PRO A 74 5.53 1.86 12.16
N ASP A 75 6.49 2.32 11.36
CA ASP A 75 6.44 3.63 10.73
C ASP A 75 5.73 3.64 9.37
N SER A 76 5.37 2.47 8.84
CA SER A 76 4.61 2.40 7.60
C SER A 76 3.17 2.81 7.84
N ILE A 77 2.58 3.51 6.87
CA ILE A 77 1.18 3.92 6.92
C ILE A 77 0.34 2.91 6.15
N PRO A 78 -0.52 2.14 6.83
CA PRO A 78 -1.44 1.24 6.14
C PRO A 78 -2.72 1.97 5.74
N ILE A 79 -3.21 1.70 4.55
CA ILE A 79 -4.47 2.23 4.04
C ILE A 79 -5.27 1.07 3.49
N PHE A 80 -6.49 0.88 3.99
CA PHE A 80 -7.39 -0.14 3.47
C PHE A 80 -8.22 0.40 2.33
N MET A 81 -8.36 -0.37 1.26
CA MET A 81 -9.24 -0.03 0.16
C MET A 81 -10.58 -0.74 0.32
N SER A 82 -11.68 0.02 0.19
CA SER A 82 -13.02 -0.54 0.20
C SER A 82 -13.93 0.08 -0.87
N GLY A 83 -13.48 1.08 -1.63
CA GLY A 83 -14.28 1.71 -2.67
C GLY A 83 -13.57 2.87 -3.37
N TYR A 84 -14.34 3.59 -4.19
CA TYR A 84 -13.81 4.65 -5.06
C TYR A 84 -13.24 5.85 -4.31
N SER A 85 -13.74 6.15 -3.11
CA SER A 85 -13.25 7.27 -2.30
C SER A 85 -11.86 7.05 -1.75
N ASP A 86 -11.36 5.83 -1.78
CA ASP A 86 -10.06 5.48 -1.19
C ASP A 86 -8.89 6.14 -1.92
N LYS A 87 -9.07 6.48 -3.19
CA LYS A 87 -8.07 7.19 -3.98
C LYS A 87 -7.69 8.53 -3.36
N GLU A 88 -8.68 9.26 -2.86
CA GLU A 88 -8.44 10.56 -2.20
C GLU A 88 -7.76 10.37 -0.84
N TYR A 89 -8.12 9.33 -0.10
CA TYR A 89 -7.44 8.98 1.13
C TYR A 89 -5.98 8.60 0.89
N LEU A 90 -5.73 7.84 -0.18
CA LEU A 90 -4.36 7.48 -0.55
C LEU A 90 -3.52 8.71 -0.85
N LYS A 91 -4.04 9.65 -1.65
CA LYS A 91 -3.33 10.89 -1.96
C LYS A 91 -3.03 11.69 -0.70
N ALA A 92 -3.99 11.81 0.20
CA ALA A 92 -3.82 12.55 1.45
C ALA A 92 -2.76 11.92 2.33
N ALA A 93 -2.76 10.59 2.45
CA ALA A 93 -1.78 9.87 3.24
C ALA A 93 -0.37 10.00 2.67
N ILE A 94 -0.23 9.92 1.35
CA ILE A 94 1.06 10.10 0.69
C ILE A 94 1.61 11.50 0.95
N LYS A 95 0.79 12.53 0.82
CA LYS A 95 1.19 13.91 1.07
C LYS A 95 1.62 14.11 2.52
N LEU A 96 0.86 13.57 3.46
CA LEU A 96 1.16 13.66 4.88
C LEU A 96 2.49 12.97 5.22
N LYS A 97 2.71 11.78 4.68
CA LYS A 97 3.94 11.03 4.87
C LYS A 97 5.14 11.77 4.26
N ALA A 98 4.97 12.37 3.10
CA ALA A 98 6.03 13.13 2.44
C ALA A 98 6.50 14.31 3.30
N ILE A 99 5.58 15.02 3.96
CA ILE A 99 5.91 16.11 4.87
C ILE A 99 6.76 15.62 6.03
N ASN A 100 6.40 14.47 6.60
CA ASN A 100 7.11 13.90 7.74
C ASN A 100 8.43 13.22 7.34
N TYR A 101 8.56 12.83 6.09
CA TYR A 101 9.75 12.12 5.58
C TYR A 101 10.90 13.05 5.30
N ILE A 102 10.62 14.27 4.94
CA ILE A 102 11.63 15.29 4.65
C ILE A 102 12.19 15.86 5.95
#